data_20e872207b8c85f66fb2696a5ad1d919
#
_entry.id   20e872207b8c85f66fb2696a5ad1d919
#
_cell.length_a   1.000
_cell.length_b   1.000
_cell.length_c   1.000
_cell.angle_alpha   90.00
_cell.angle_beta   90.00
_cell.angle_gamma   90.00
#
_symmetry.space_group_name_H-M   'P 1'
#
loop_
_entity.id
_entity.type
_entity.pdbx_description
1 polymer ?
#
loop_
_entity_poly.entity_id
_entity_poly.type
_entity_poly.pdbx_seq_one_letter_code
_entity_poly.pdbx_strand_id
1 'polypeptide(L)'
;FDVDTRLYYGKLVFDEYIYAYRFAVATGVRPGELVGLWYGDIKGNTVNLRRSINRLDEETTGKNENAIRSFDMGEEAHEAYEAQVALLKASDIPLNYTTPLFQIPNQRALFKRWKKYQRDNGIEPQVTLYEMRHTCVSIESGVLTDSQLKMLVGHSKNMDTAGVYRHELDGQREDLAAATTAAFKKAQA
;
A
#
# COMPACT_ATOMS: atom_id res chain seq x y z
N PHE A 1 10.10 -8.62 2.98
CA PHE A 1 9.28 -9.84 2.72
C PHE A 1 9.92 -10.65 1.59
N ASP A 2 10.92 -11.46 1.93
CA ASP A 2 11.69 -12.25 0.93
C ASP A 2 11.05 -13.60 0.63
N VAL A 3 10.05 -14.00 1.42
CA VAL A 3 9.38 -15.29 1.29
C VAL A 3 7.99 -15.12 0.67
N ASP A 4 7.82 -15.67 -0.52
CA ASP A 4 6.56 -15.58 -1.29
C ASP A 4 5.57 -16.71 -0.98
N THR A 5 5.83 -17.49 0.07
CA THR A 5 5.07 -18.70 0.39
C THR A 5 4.48 -18.68 1.79
N ARG A 6 3.46 -19.49 1.98
CA ARG A 6 2.81 -19.81 3.25
C ARG A 6 2.53 -21.30 3.37
N LEU A 7 2.27 -21.79 4.57
CA LEU A 7 1.83 -23.17 4.77
C LEU A 7 0.32 -23.34 4.47
N TYR A 8 0.00 -24.34 3.66
CA TYR A 8 -1.38 -24.76 3.41
C TYR A 8 -1.45 -26.30 3.48
N TYR A 9 -2.14 -26.83 4.47
CA TYR A 9 -2.15 -28.28 4.77
C TYR A 9 -0.75 -28.92 4.80
N GLY A 10 0.20 -28.23 5.47
CA GLY A 10 1.57 -28.72 5.62
C GLY A 10 2.47 -28.59 4.37
N LYS A 11 1.97 -28.02 3.27
CA LYS A 11 2.74 -27.76 2.06
C LYS A 11 3.01 -26.26 1.90
N LEU A 12 4.18 -25.91 1.41
CA LEU A 12 4.48 -24.55 0.99
C LEU A 12 3.74 -24.26 -0.31
N VAL A 13 2.94 -23.19 -0.29
CA VAL A 13 2.21 -22.68 -1.47
C VAL A 13 2.48 -21.19 -1.59
N PHE A 14 2.40 -20.66 -2.81
CA PHE A 14 2.51 -19.24 -3.06
C PHE A 14 1.44 -18.48 -2.25
N ASP A 15 1.82 -17.35 -1.63
CA ASP A 15 0.84 -16.46 -0.96
C ASP A 15 0.37 -15.38 -1.93
N GLU A 16 -0.86 -15.51 -2.40
CA GLU A 16 -1.49 -14.61 -3.37
C GLU A 16 -1.57 -13.15 -2.87
N TYR A 17 -1.37 -12.92 -1.56
CA TYR A 17 -1.40 -11.58 -0.96
C TYR A 17 -0.01 -10.97 -0.75
N ILE A 18 1.07 -11.65 -1.14
CA ILE A 18 2.43 -11.18 -0.90
C ILE A 18 2.68 -9.79 -1.51
N TYR A 19 2.19 -9.56 -2.73
CA TYR A 19 2.35 -8.28 -3.40
C TYR A 19 1.51 -7.17 -2.77
N ALA A 20 0.37 -7.51 -2.15
CA ALA A 20 -0.40 -6.57 -1.34
C ALA A 20 0.37 -6.13 -0.09
N TYR A 21 1.08 -7.04 0.58
CA TYR A 21 1.91 -6.70 1.75
C TYR A 21 3.09 -5.82 1.35
N ARG A 22 3.80 -6.18 0.28
CA ARG A 22 4.91 -5.36 -0.27
C ARG A 22 4.43 -3.97 -0.66
N PHE A 23 3.33 -3.87 -1.38
CA PHE A 23 2.74 -2.60 -1.76
C PHE A 23 2.31 -1.77 -0.53
N ALA A 24 1.70 -2.40 0.48
CA ALA A 24 1.26 -1.71 1.68
C ALA A 24 2.41 -1.11 2.49
N VAL A 25 3.52 -1.83 2.64
CA VAL A 25 4.70 -1.32 3.35
C VAL A 25 5.43 -0.24 2.55
N ALA A 26 5.47 -0.36 1.21
CA ALA A 26 6.14 0.60 0.34
C ALA A 26 5.37 1.92 0.16
N THR A 27 4.05 1.93 0.40
CA THR A 27 3.19 3.11 0.17
C THR A 27 2.51 3.65 1.41
N GLY A 28 2.52 2.90 2.50
CA GLY A 28 1.82 3.26 3.72
C GLY A 28 0.30 3.38 3.59
N VAL A 29 -0.32 2.78 2.57
CA VAL A 29 -1.78 2.78 2.40
C VAL A 29 -2.48 2.08 3.55
N ARG A 30 -3.68 2.54 3.89
CA ARG A 30 -4.49 1.90 4.94
C ARG A 30 -5.04 0.55 4.47
N PRO A 31 -5.27 -0.42 5.36
CA PRO A 31 -5.83 -1.73 4.98
C PRO A 31 -7.12 -1.65 4.17
N GLY A 32 -8.00 -0.69 4.49
CA GLY A 32 -9.24 -0.49 3.73
C GLY A 32 -9.01 0.12 2.34
N GLU A 33 -8.02 1.00 2.20
CA GLU A 33 -7.60 1.56 0.92
C GLU A 33 -7.00 0.45 0.03
N LEU A 34 -6.15 -0.42 0.62
CA LEU A 34 -5.55 -1.56 -0.06
C LEU A 34 -6.62 -2.53 -0.62
N VAL A 35 -7.63 -2.86 0.19
CA VAL A 35 -8.75 -3.72 -0.23
C VAL A 35 -9.60 -3.04 -1.31
N GLY A 36 -9.77 -1.72 -1.21
CA GLY A 36 -10.58 -0.94 -2.15
C GLY A 36 -9.87 -0.57 -3.45
N LEU A 37 -8.57 -0.88 -3.60
CA LEU A 37 -7.79 -0.46 -4.77
C LEU A 37 -8.13 -1.31 -6.00
N TRP A 38 -8.52 -0.65 -7.09
CA TRP A 38 -8.79 -1.27 -8.36
C TRP A 38 -7.66 -1.06 -9.36
N TYR A 39 -7.55 -1.95 -10.34
CA TYR A 39 -6.57 -1.84 -11.43
C TYR A 39 -6.66 -0.46 -12.13
N GLY A 40 -7.87 0.03 -12.40
CA GLY A 40 -8.09 1.32 -13.07
C GLY A 40 -7.80 2.56 -12.22
N ASP A 41 -7.48 2.40 -10.93
CA ASP A 41 -7.03 3.51 -10.07
C ASP A 41 -5.55 3.83 -10.28
N ILE A 42 -4.82 2.96 -10.98
CA ILE A 42 -3.40 3.18 -11.30
C ILE A 42 -3.28 3.58 -12.77
N LYS A 43 -2.65 4.72 -13.01
CA LYS A 43 -2.40 5.27 -14.35
C LYS A 43 -0.91 5.60 -14.49
N GLY A 44 -0.24 4.80 -15.33
CA GLY A 44 1.22 4.88 -15.40
C GLY A 44 1.82 4.57 -14.02
N ASN A 45 2.57 5.50 -13.46
CA ASN A 45 3.15 5.37 -12.12
C ASN A 45 2.26 5.96 -11.00
N THR A 46 1.16 6.62 -11.34
CA THR A 46 0.32 7.34 -10.37
C THR A 46 -0.78 6.44 -9.80
N VAL A 47 -0.84 6.33 -8.48
CA VAL A 47 -1.92 5.69 -7.70
C VAL A 47 -2.94 6.74 -7.30
N ASN A 48 -4.22 6.48 -7.59
CA ASN A 48 -5.34 7.35 -7.24
C ASN A 48 -6.20 6.63 -6.19
N LEU A 49 -5.99 6.92 -4.91
CA LEU A 49 -6.83 6.37 -3.84
C LEU A 49 -8.16 7.13 -3.78
N ARG A 50 -9.25 6.42 -4.08
CA ARG A 50 -10.59 7.02 -4.21
C ARG A 50 -11.60 6.43 -3.24
N ARG A 51 -11.31 5.23 -2.71
CA ARG A 51 -12.22 4.47 -1.85
C ARG A 51 -11.48 3.71 -0.78
N SER A 52 -12.24 3.33 0.23
CA SER A 52 -11.78 2.45 1.29
C SER A 52 -12.91 1.50 1.65
N ILE A 53 -12.62 0.22 1.78
CA ILE A 53 -13.59 -0.76 2.28
C ILE A 53 -13.44 -0.84 3.81
N ASN A 54 -14.51 -0.58 4.54
CA ASN A 54 -14.49 -0.62 6.00
C ASN A 54 -14.63 -2.06 6.54
N ARG A 55 -14.69 -2.22 7.86
CA ARG A 55 -14.81 -3.54 8.51
C ARG A 55 -16.20 -4.19 8.36
N LEU A 56 -17.19 -3.44 7.89
CA LEU A 56 -18.53 -3.91 7.58
C LEU A 56 -18.70 -4.23 6.09
N ASP A 57 -17.59 -4.25 5.35
CA ASP A 57 -17.55 -4.49 3.91
C ASP A 57 -18.26 -3.39 3.08
N GLU A 58 -18.43 -2.19 3.67
CA GLU A 58 -19.02 -1.04 3.00
C GLU A 58 -17.93 -0.20 2.34
N GLU A 59 -18.21 0.25 1.11
CA GLU A 59 -17.36 1.23 0.42
C GLU A 59 -17.56 2.61 1.04
N THR A 60 -16.45 3.27 1.36
CA THR A 60 -16.43 4.63 1.89
C THR A 60 -15.39 5.45 1.13
N THR A 61 -15.61 6.75 1.07
CA THR A 61 -14.61 7.71 0.56
C THR A 61 -13.51 8.00 1.59
N GLY A 62 -13.56 7.31 2.75
CA GLY A 62 -12.67 7.53 3.87
C GLY A 62 -13.22 8.53 4.90
N LYS A 63 -12.66 8.52 6.11
CA LYS A 63 -13.15 9.37 7.23
C LYS A 63 -12.91 10.87 7.05
N ASN A 64 -12.03 11.28 6.12
CA ASN A 64 -11.63 12.67 5.90
C ASN A 64 -11.45 12.94 4.41
N GLU A 65 -11.59 14.20 4.00
CA GLU A 65 -11.33 14.68 2.63
C GLU A 65 -9.92 14.29 2.12
N ASN A 66 -8.94 14.17 3.02
CA ASN A 66 -7.57 13.74 2.71
C ASN A 66 -7.42 12.22 2.48
N ALA A 67 -8.50 11.44 2.56
CA ALA A 67 -8.48 10.03 2.20
C ALA A 67 -8.42 9.85 0.67
N ILE A 68 -9.00 10.78 -0.07
CA ILE A 68 -8.86 10.86 -1.53
C ILE A 68 -7.55 11.58 -1.83
N ARG A 69 -6.60 10.86 -2.40
CA ARG A 69 -5.29 11.41 -2.74
C ARG A 69 -4.65 10.65 -3.90
N SER A 70 -3.70 11.28 -4.53
CA SER A 70 -2.87 10.64 -5.56
C SER A 70 -1.40 10.80 -5.19
N PHE A 71 -0.61 9.77 -5.51
CA PHE A 71 0.84 9.80 -5.35
C PHE A 71 1.48 8.90 -6.42
N ASP A 72 2.74 9.14 -6.72
CA ASP A 72 3.50 8.29 -7.62
C ASP A 72 4.25 7.22 -6.82
N MET A 73 4.30 6.01 -7.37
CA MET A 73 4.96 4.88 -6.75
C MET A 73 6.48 5.04 -6.78
N GLY A 74 7.14 4.77 -5.66
CA GLY A 74 8.56 4.44 -5.63
C GLY A 74 8.82 3.07 -6.24
N GLU A 75 10.09 2.73 -6.42
CA GLU A 75 10.54 1.51 -7.11
C GLU A 75 9.90 0.25 -6.51
N GLU A 76 9.94 0.10 -5.19
CA GLU A 76 9.42 -1.08 -4.48
C GLU A 76 7.91 -1.25 -4.63
N ALA A 77 7.16 -0.14 -4.63
CA ALA A 77 5.72 -0.15 -4.86
C ALA A 77 5.38 -0.50 -6.31
N HIS A 78 6.17 0.03 -7.25
CA HIS A 78 6.02 -0.26 -8.68
C HIS A 78 6.31 -1.74 -8.97
N GLU A 79 7.39 -2.30 -8.43
CA GLU A 79 7.70 -3.73 -8.56
C GLU A 79 6.58 -4.61 -8.01
N ALA A 80 6.03 -4.28 -6.83
CA ALA A 80 4.91 -5.02 -6.25
C ALA A 80 3.65 -4.93 -7.12
N TYR A 81 3.38 -3.77 -7.72
CA TYR A 81 2.28 -3.56 -8.66
C TYR A 81 2.45 -4.41 -9.93
N GLU A 82 3.62 -4.34 -10.58
CA GLU A 82 3.89 -5.08 -11.80
C GLU A 82 3.82 -6.60 -11.57
N ALA A 83 4.35 -7.09 -10.46
CA ALA A 83 4.26 -8.50 -10.09
C ALA A 83 2.80 -8.93 -9.84
N GLN A 84 1.99 -8.07 -9.20
CA GLN A 84 0.55 -8.34 -9.02
C GLN A 84 -0.19 -8.37 -10.36
N VAL A 85 0.10 -7.46 -11.27
CA VAL A 85 -0.51 -7.45 -12.62
C VAL A 85 -0.13 -8.70 -13.40
N ALA A 86 1.13 -9.14 -13.31
CA ALA A 86 1.57 -10.40 -13.92
C ALA A 86 0.83 -11.61 -13.32
N LEU A 87 0.61 -11.64 -12.01
CA LEU A 87 -0.16 -12.68 -11.33
C LEU A 87 -1.63 -12.72 -11.81
N LEU A 88 -2.28 -11.55 -11.94
CA LEU A 88 -3.64 -11.46 -12.45
C LEU A 88 -3.75 -12.01 -13.88
N LYS A 89 -2.81 -11.64 -14.76
CA LYS A 89 -2.73 -12.16 -16.12
C LYS A 89 -2.52 -13.67 -16.16
N ALA A 90 -1.60 -14.19 -15.34
CA ALA A 90 -1.33 -15.62 -15.24
C ALA A 90 -2.53 -16.44 -14.68
N SER A 91 -3.43 -15.77 -13.97
CA SER A 91 -4.66 -16.34 -13.41
C SER A 91 -5.89 -16.12 -14.29
N ASP A 92 -5.72 -15.65 -15.54
CA ASP A 92 -6.80 -15.31 -16.48
C ASP A 92 -7.85 -14.33 -15.94
N ILE A 93 -7.45 -13.44 -15.00
CA ILE A 93 -8.33 -12.41 -14.44
C ILE A 93 -8.34 -11.20 -15.39
N PRO A 94 -9.51 -10.78 -15.91
CA PRO A 94 -9.60 -9.64 -16.81
C PRO A 94 -9.15 -8.33 -16.13
N LEU A 95 -8.28 -7.57 -16.77
CA LEU A 95 -7.80 -6.26 -16.29
C LEU A 95 -8.75 -5.14 -16.73
N ASN A 96 -9.92 -5.09 -16.11
CA ASN A 96 -10.89 -4.01 -16.30
C ASN A 96 -10.66 -2.89 -15.27
N TYR A 97 -11.24 -1.72 -15.54
CA TYR A 97 -11.14 -0.57 -14.62
C TYR A 97 -11.49 -0.95 -13.16
N THR A 98 -12.57 -1.71 -12.97
CA THR A 98 -13.10 -2.12 -11.64
C THR A 98 -12.54 -3.43 -11.11
N THR A 99 -11.56 -4.04 -11.77
CA THR A 99 -10.91 -5.25 -11.26
C THR A 99 -10.18 -4.94 -9.96
N PRO A 100 -10.52 -5.58 -8.83
CA PRO A 100 -9.76 -5.42 -7.58
C PRO A 100 -8.30 -5.80 -7.81
N LEU A 101 -7.37 -4.90 -7.49
CA LEU A 101 -5.96 -5.13 -7.81
C LEU A 101 -5.40 -6.36 -7.09
N PHE A 102 -5.63 -6.49 -5.79
CA PHE A 102 -5.05 -7.56 -4.98
C PHE A 102 -5.99 -8.75 -4.73
N GLN A 103 -7.17 -8.78 -5.34
CA GLN A 103 -8.17 -9.85 -5.21
C GLN A 103 -8.49 -10.20 -3.74
N ILE A 104 -8.45 -9.21 -2.85
CA ILE A 104 -8.74 -9.37 -1.42
C ILE A 104 -10.23 -9.09 -1.20
N PRO A 105 -11.03 -10.08 -0.74
CA PRO A 105 -12.47 -9.91 -0.65
C PRO A 105 -12.90 -8.88 0.41
N ASN A 106 -12.15 -8.77 1.51
CA ASN A 106 -12.44 -7.81 2.59
C ASN A 106 -11.28 -7.69 3.59
N GLN A 107 -11.38 -6.71 4.49
CA GLN A 107 -10.35 -6.49 5.51
C GLN A 107 -10.16 -7.70 6.44
N ARG A 108 -11.24 -8.42 6.79
CA ARG A 108 -11.15 -9.60 7.67
C ARG A 108 -10.28 -10.70 7.04
N ALA A 109 -10.45 -10.95 5.73
CA ALA A 109 -9.64 -11.91 4.99
C ALA A 109 -8.17 -11.48 4.96
N LEU A 110 -7.91 -10.19 4.69
CA LEU A 110 -6.57 -9.62 4.69
C LEU A 110 -5.87 -9.78 6.06
N PHE A 111 -6.52 -9.38 7.15
CA PHE A 111 -5.96 -9.50 8.51
C PHE A 111 -5.70 -10.96 8.91
N LYS A 112 -6.65 -11.86 8.59
CA LYS A 112 -6.50 -13.29 8.88
C LYS A 112 -5.33 -13.91 8.11
N ARG A 113 -5.18 -13.55 6.83
CA ARG A 113 -4.10 -14.05 5.98
C ARG A 113 -2.75 -13.50 6.44
N TRP A 114 -2.67 -12.20 6.74
CA TRP A 114 -1.46 -11.58 7.25
C TRP A 114 -0.96 -12.24 8.54
N LYS A 115 -1.85 -12.44 9.52
CA LYS A 115 -1.50 -13.14 10.76
C LYS A 115 -0.99 -14.56 10.51
N LYS A 116 -1.61 -15.27 9.54
CA LYS A 116 -1.17 -16.61 9.16
C LYS A 116 0.21 -16.57 8.49
N TYR A 117 0.42 -15.66 7.55
CA TYR A 117 1.69 -15.47 6.84
C TYR A 117 2.84 -15.24 7.81
N GLN A 118 2.69 -14.34 8.78
CA GLN A 118 3.71 -14.08 9.80
C GLN A 118 4.06 -15.34 10.58
N ARG A 119 3.07 -16.05 11.07
CA ARG A 119 3.27 -17.28 11.84
C ARG A 119 3.96 -18.36 11.01
N ASP A 120 3.52 -18.55 9.77
CA ASP A 120 4.06 -19.58 8.88
C ASP A 120 5.53 -19.31 8.50
N ASN A 121 5.93 -18.05 8.52
CA ASN A 121 7.29 -17.61 8.15
C ASN A 121 8.14 -17.18 9.37
N GLY A 122 7.67 -17.44 10.59
CA GLY A 122 8.45 -17.17 11.81
C GLY A 122 8.73 -15.68 12.04
N ILE A 123 7.87 -14.78 11.57
CA ILE A 123 8.05 -13.33 11.77
C ILE A 123 7.66 -12.98 13.20
N GLU A 124 8.65 -12.55 13.99
CA GLU A 124 8.48 -12.13 15.39
C GLU A 124 9.22 -10.81 15.67
N PRO A 125 8.65 -9.87 16.43
CA PRO A 125 7.27 -9.94 16.96
C PRO A 125 6.23 -9.82 15.83
N GLN A 126 5.06 -10.43 16.03
CA GLN A 126 3.96 -10.25 15.07
C GLN A 126 3.47 -8.81 15.07
N VAL A 127 3.32 -8.25 13.87
CA VAL A 127 2.90 -6.87 13.65
C VAL A 127 1.54 -6.82 12.96
N THR A 128 0.77 -5.77 13.19
CA THR A 128 -0.51 -5.54 12.50
C THR A 128 -0.29 -4.93 11.11
N LEU A 129 -1.29 -4.98 10.25
CA LEU A 129 -1.24 -4.28 8.96
C LEU A 129 -1.13 -2.74 9.11
N TYR A 130 -1.60 -2.18 10.21
CA TYR A 130 -1.40 -0.76 10.51
C TYR A 130 0.05 -0.45 10.85
N GLU A 131 0.78 -1.39 11.43
CA GLU A 131 2.21 -1.24 11.72
C GLU A 131 3.06 -1.26 10.46
N MET A 132 2.60 -1.87 9.35
CA MET A 132 3.24 -1.69 8.03
C MET A 132 3.25 -0.22 7.61
N ARG A 133 2.14 0.49 7.84
CA ARG A 133 2.07 1.93 7.59
C ARG A 133 2.97 2.72 8.54
N HIS A 134 3.05 2.34 9.80
CA HIS A 134 4.00 2.96 10.74
C HIS A 134 5.45 2.72 10.32
N THR A 135 5.75 1.52 9.82
CA THR A 135 7.07 1.18 9.26
C THR A 135 7.38 2.07 8.05
N CYS A 136 6.46 2.19 7.09
CA CYS A 136 6.60 3.11 5.96
C CYS A 136 6.90 4.53 6.44
N VAL A 137 6.07 5.08 7.33
CA VAL A 137 6.25 6.42 7.88
C VAL A 137 7.61 6.57 8.57
N SER A 138 8.07 5.57 9.32
CA SER A 138 9.37 5.62 10.00
C SER A 138 10.54 5.61 9.02
N ILE A 139 10.47 4.80 7.97
CA ILE A 139 11.49 4.75 6.90
C ILE A 139 11.53 6.11 6.18
N GLU A 140 10.38 6.59 5.76
CA GLU A 140 10.24 7.79 4.96
C GLU A 140 10.56 9.08 5.73
N SER A 141 10.29 9.13 7.04
CA SER A 141 10.56 10.31 7.89
C SER A 141 12.04 10.69 7.97
N GLY A 142 12.93 9.77 7.63
CA GLY A 142 14.37 10.03 7.57
C GLY A 142 14.82 10.73 6.27
N VAL A 143 13.94 10.84 5.27
CA VAL A 143 14.27 11.34 3.92
C VAL A 143 13.26 12.39 3.44
N LEU A 144 11.96 12.14 3.65
CA LEU A 144 10.88 13.04 3.23
C LEU A 144 10.67 14.18 4.22
N THR A 145 10.30 15.34 3.70
CA THR A 145 9.77 16.42 4.53
C THR A 145 8.39 16.05 5.10
N ASP A 146 7.99 16.66 6.22
CA ASP A 146 6.66 16.47 6.81
C ASP A 146 5.52 16.69 5.80
N SER A 147 5.68 17.62 4.88
CA SER A 147 4.70 17.91 3.84
C SER A 147 4.58 16.75 2.84
N GLN A 148 5.70 16.23 2.36
CA GLN A 148 5.75 15.07 1.44
C GLN A 148 5.19 13.82 2.13
N LEU A 149 5.58 13.57 3.37
CA LEU A 149 5.07 12.44 4.14
C LEU A 149 3.55 12.50 4.33
N LYS A 150 2.99 13.70 4.62
CA LYS A 150 1.54 13.91 4.71
C LYS A 150 0.83 13.66 3.38
N MET A 151 1.42 14.05 2.26
CA MET A 151 0.87 13.73 0.92
C MET A 151 0.82 12.22 0.69
N LEU A 152 1.91 11.52 0.94
CA LEU A 152 2.01 10.07 0.74
C LEU A 152 0.96 9.33 1.58
N VAL A 153 0.93 9.60 2.89
CA VAL A 153 0.09 8.81 3.80
C VAL A 153 -1.31 9.38 4.04
N GLY A 154 -1.61 10.60 3.62
CA GLY A 154 -2.94 11.21 3.78
C GLY A 154 -3.33 11.40 5.25
N HIS A 155 -2.53 12.13 6.02
CA HIS A 155 -2.90 12.52 7.39
C HIS A 155 -3.89 13.69 7.41
N SER A 156 -4.78 13.72 8.41
CA SER A 156 -5.78 14.78 8.56
C SER A 156 -5.15 16.13 8.90
N LYS A 157 -5.83 17.22 8.51
CA LYS A 157 -5.41 18.62 8.71
C LYS A 157 -5.12 18.99 10.17
N ASN A 158 -5.68 18.28 11.15
CA ASN A 158 -5.53 18.57 12.59
C ASN A 158 -4.15 18.29 13.18
N MET A 159 -3.20 17.80 12.39
CA MET A 159 -1.78 17.70 12.78
C MET A 159 -0.95 18.86 12.22
N ASP A 160 -1.58 19.90 11.68
CA ASP A 160 -0.91 21.00 11.05
C ASP A 160 -1.06 22.30 11.83
N THR A 161 0.04 22.80 12.37
CA THR A 161 0.15 24.14 12.94
C THR A 161 0.38 25.23 11.87
N ALA A 162 0.48 24.86 10.60
CA ALA A 162 0.66 25.76 9.47
C ALA A 162 -0.25 25.35 8.32
N GLY A 163 -1.50 25.80 8.34
CA GLY A 163 -2.49 25.59 7.28
C GLY A 163 -2.07 26.21 5.94
N VAL A 164 -1.18 25.55 5.21
CA VAL A 164 -0.77 25.95 3.88
C VAL A 164 -1.42 25.04 2.86
N TYR A 165 -2.45 25.57 2.20
CA TYR A 165 -2.87 25.11 0.90
C TYR A 165 -1.68 25.23 -0.06
N ARG A 166 -1.04 24.13 -0.38
CA ARG A 166 -0.12 24.07 -1.51
C ARG A 166 -0.84 23.39 -2.66
N HIS A 167 -1.04 24.13 -3.74
CA HIS A 167 -1.21 23.52 -5.03
C HIS A 167 0.00 22.61 -5.28
N GLU A 168 -0.23 21.38 -5.76
CA GLU A 168 0.85 20.52 -6.23
C GLU A 168 1.60 21.30 -7.30
N LEU A 169 2.88 21.56 -7.07
CA LEU A 169 3.76 22.11 -8.09
C LEU A 169 4.14 20.97 -9.05
N ASP A 170 4.26 21.28 -10.33
CA ASP A 170 4.74 20.32 -11.33
C ASP A 170 6.09 19.73 -10.87
N GLY A 171 6.23 18.40 -10.93
CA GLY A 171 7.43 17.68 -10.50
C GLY A 171 7.45 17.20 -9.04
N GLN A 172 6.54 17.64 -8.16
CA GLN A 172 6.54 17.22 -6.76
C GLN A 172 6.25 15.73 -6.56
N ARG A 173 5.50 15.10 -7.48
CA ARG A 173 5.19 13.67 -7.41
C ARG A 173 6.38 12.81 -7.79
N GLU A 174 7.08 13.20 -8.85
CA GLU A 174 8.29 12.52 -9.32
C GLU A 174 9.40 12.62 -8.26
N ASP A 175 9.58 13.80 -7.65
CA ASP A 175 10.51 13.99 -6.55
C ASP A 175 10.15 13.12 -5.33
N LEU A 176 8.85 13.01 -5.01
CA LEU A 176 8.37 12.14 -3.94
C LEU A 176 8.67 10.67 -4.23
N ALA A 177 8.39 10.18 -5.43
CA ALA A 177 8.64 8.80 -5.81
C ALA A 177 10.14 8.45 -5.75
N ALA A 178 11.01 9.35 -6.22
CA ALA A 178 12.46 9.18 -6.14
C ALA A 178 12.97 9.15 -4.68
N ALA A 179 12.46 10.04 -3.83
CA ALA A 179 12.81 10.09 -2.41
C ALA A 179 12.33 8.84 -1.65
N THR A 180 11.12 8.34 -1.96
CA THR A 180 10.57 7.08 -1.41
C THR A 180 11.49 5.90 -1.73
N THR A 181 11.88 5.75 -2.98
CA THR A 181 12.84 4.72 -3.40
C THR A 181 14.16 4.83 -2.63
N ALA A 182 14.71 6.04 -2.49
CA ALA A 182 15.97 6.25 -1.75
C ALA A 182 15.86 5.87 -0.27
N ALA A 183 14.71 6.15 0.37
CA ALA A 183 14.45 5.81 1.76
C ALA A 183 14.46 4.28 1.99
N PHE A 184 13.78 3.52 1.14
CA PHE A 184 13.75 2.06 1.23
C PHE A 184 15.13 1.44 0.98
N LYS A 185 15.87 1.91 -0.01
CA LYS A 185 17.25 1.44 -0.27
C LYS A 185 18.16 1.68 0.95
N LYS A 186 18.03 2.82 1.62
CA LYS A 186 18.78 3.12 2.84
C LYS A 186 18.39 2.23 4.02
N ALA A 187 17.13 1.84 4.13
CA ALA A 187 16.65 0.97 5.21
C ALA A 187 17.04 -0.51 5.01
N GLN A 188 17.39 -0.92 3.78
CA GLN A 188 17.84 -2.28 3.44
C GLN A 188 19.36 -2.45 3.53
N ALA A 189 20.12 -1.38 3.63
CA ALA A 189 21.59 -1.39 3.75
C ALA A 189 22.04 -1.56 5.22
#